data_5b3f7ad09a55977f05ce3e0cb46281db
#
_entry.id   5b3f7ad09a55977f05ce3e0cb46281db
#
_cell.length_a   1.000
_cell.length_b   1.000
_cell.length_c   1.000
_cell.angle_alpha   90.00
_cell.angle_beta   90.00
_cell.angle_gamma   90.00
#
_symmetry.space_group_name_H-M   'P 1'
#
loop_
_entity.id
_entity.type
_entity.pdbx_description
1 polymer ?
#
loop_
_entity_poly.entity_id
_entity_poly.type
_entity_poly.pdbx_seq_one_letter_code
_entity_poly.pdbx_strand_id
1 'polypeptide(L)'
;AQEAIDLVRETIEALYAEKGDTAKLWGSMVKQTLKRRQPSFNESFYGFASFNELLEEAQARGQLELEMDKRSGGYVIRSVTQPS
;
A
#
# COMPACT_ATOMS: atom_id res chain seq x y z
N ALA A 1 10.96 -8.88 -2.42
CA ALA A 1 9.92 -7.92 -2.77
C ALA A 1 8.54 -8.33 -2.25
N GLN A 2 8.24 -9.63 -2.23
CA GLN A 2 6.93 -10.08 -1.75
C GLN A 2 6.72 -9.77 -0.28
N GLU A 3 7.76 -9.81 0.54
CA GLU A 3 7.66 -9.46 1.94
C GLU A 3 7.19 -8.02 2.15
N ALA A 4 7.72 -7.11 1.34
CA ALA A 4 7.31 -5.71 1.42
C ALA A 4 5.85 -5.55 1.00
N ILE A 5 5.43 -6.26 -0.03
CA ILE A 5 4.05 -6.23 -0.51
C ILE A 5 3.12 -6.80 0.56
N ASP A 6 3.51 -7.87 1.23
CA ASP A 6 2.71 -8.46 2.30
C ASP A 6 2.51 -7.46 3.45
N LEU A 7 3.56 -6.72 3.81
CA LEU A 7 3.46 -5.70 4.85
C LEU A 7 2.49 -4.59 4.45
N VAL A 8 2.54 -4.17 3.19
CA VAL A 8 1.61 -3.18 2.67
C VAL A 8 0.17 -3.69 2.74
N ARG A 9 -0.06 -4.92 2.31
CA ARG A 9 -1.40 -5.52 2.31
C ARG A 9 -1.94 -5.63 3.72
N GLU A 10 -1.14 -6.10 4.66
CA GLU A 10 -1.54 -6.19 6.07
C GLU A 10 -1.91 -4.82 6.62
N THR A 11 -1.16 -3.81 6.27
CA THR A 11 -1.43 -2.44 6.70
C THR A 11 -2.75 -1.93 6.13
N ILE A 12 -3.00 -2.19 4.86
CA ILE A 12 -4.25 -1.79 4.21
C ILE A 12 -5.43 -2.51 4.85
N GLU A 13 -5.31 -3.80 5.10
CA GLU A 13 -6.37 -4.57 5.74
C GLU A 13 -6.68 -4.03 7.14
N ALA A 14 -5.63 -3.67 7.89
CA ALA A 14 -5.82 -3.08 9.21
C ALA A 14 -6.55 -1.74 9.14
N LEU A 15 -6.22 -0.93 8.13
CA LEU A 15 -6.89 0.36 7.93
C LEU A 15 -8.36 0.18 7.57
N TYR A 16 -8.68 -0.80 6.73
CA TYR A 16 -10.07 -1.10 6.41
C TYR A 16 -10.83 -1.59 7.63
N ALA A 17 -10.19 -2.39 8.48
CA ALA A 17 -10.83 -2.87 9.70
C ALA A 17 -11.14 -1.72 10.66
N GLU A 18 -10.28 -0.70 10.67
CA GLU A 18 -10.46 0.47 11.53
C GLU A 18 -11.48 1.45 10.99
N LYS A 19 -11.43 1.72 9.68
CA LYS A 19 -12.17 2.83 9.06
C LYS A 19 -13.35 2.37 8.22
N GLY A 20 -13.46 1.07 7.94
CA GLY A 20 -14.52 0.53 7.10
C GLY A 20 -14.08 0.34 5.66
N ASP A 21 -14.78 -0.56 4.95
CA ASP A 21 -14.44 -0.96 3.58
C ASP A 21 -14.59 0.15 2.56
N THR A 22 -15.41 1.16 2.89
CA THR A 22 -15.68 2.26 1.97
C THR A 22 -14.76 3.45 2.18
N ALA A 23 -13.85 3.38 3.15
CA ALA A 23 -12.93 4.47 3.43
C ALA A 23 -11.98 4.67 2.26
N LYS A 24 -11.70 5.94 1.95
CA LYS A 24 -10.73 6.28 0.92
C LYS A 24 -9.34 6.23 1.55
N LEU A 25 -8.52 5.30 1.08
CA LEU A 25 -7.17 5.13 1.59
C LEU A 25 -6.16 5.66 0.58
N TRP A 26 -5.34 6.60 1.02
CA TRP A 26 -4.28 7.18 0.20
C TRP A 26 -2.99 6.39 0.39
N GLY A 27 -2.18 6.32 -0.66
CA GLY A 27 -0.87 5.66 -0.56
C GLY A 27 -0.01 6.25 0.54
N SER A 28 -0.02 7.58 0.68
CA SER A 28 0.74 8.24 1.74
C SER A 28 0.25 7.84 3.13
N MET A 29 -1.05 7.65 3.30
CA MET A 29 -1.62 7.19 4.56
C MET A 29 -1.13 5.78 4.89
N VAL A 30 -1.11 4.90 3.89
CA VAL A 30 -0.62 3.53 4.05
C VAL A 30 0.86 3.56 4.45
N LYS A 31 1.66 4.38 3.79
CA LYS A 31 3.08 4.52 4.11
C LYS A 31 3.29 4.95 5.56
N GLN A 32 2.57 5.99 5.99
CA GLN A 32 2.70 6.49 7.35
C GLN A 32 2.30 5.43 8.39
N THR A 33 1.21 4.75 8.14
CA THR A 33 0.73 3.70 9.03
C THR A 33 1.72 2.55 9.10
N LEU A 34 2.25 2.14 7.95
CA LEU A 34 3.22 1.06 7.90
C LEU A 34 4.48 1.43 8.68
N LYS A 35 4.98 2.65 8.52
CA LYS A 35 6.17 3.10 9.25
C LYS A 35 5.93 3.21 10.75
N ARG A 36 4.70 3.50 11.16
CA ARG A 36 4.34 3.52 12.57
C ARG A 36 4.34 2.11 13.16
N ARG A 37 3.85 1.13 12.41
CA ARG A 37 3.79 -0.26 12.85
C ARG A 37 5.16 -0.95 12.77
N GLN A 38 5.96 -0.56 11.76
CA GLN A 38 7.27 -1.13 11.48
C GLN A 38 8.27 0.01 11.27
N PRO A 39 8.78 0.61 12.36
CA PRO A 39 9.68 1.76 12.22
C PRO A 39 10.95 1.48 11.42
N SER A 40 11.36 0.22 11.35
CA SER A 40 12.55 -0.17 10.58
C SER A 40 12.26 -0.38 9.11
N PHE A 41 11.01 -0.28 8.69
CA PHE A 41 10.65 -0.49 7.29
C PHE A 41 11.29 0.57 6.40
N ASN A 42 11.87 0.12 5.29
CA ASN A 42 12.47 1.01 4.31
C ASN A 42 12.31 0.37 2.94
N GLU A 43 11.63 1.04 2.03
CA GLU A 43 11.36 0.51 0.70
C GLU A 43 12.62 0.25 -0.10
N SER A 44 13.67 1.03 0.14
CA SER A 44 14.93 0.82 -0.58
C SER A 44 15.63 -0.47 -0.17
N PHE A 45 15.36 -0.97 1.03
CA PHE A 45 15.88 -2.26 1.47
C PHE A 45 15.38 -3.40 0.58
N TYR A 46 14.19 -3.23 0.01
CA TYR A 46 13.58 -4.23 -0.86
C TYR A 46 13.80 -3.92 -2.35
N GLY A 47 14.63 -2.91 -2.66
CA GLY A 47 14.95 -2.58 -4.03
C GLY A 47 14.04 -1.57 -4.70
N PHE A 48 13.23 -0.85 -3.94
CA PHE A 48 12.32 0.15 -4.49
C PHE A 48 12.86 1.56 -4.22
N ALA A 49 12.81 2.42 -5.24
CA ALA A 49 13.28 3.79 -5.09
C ALA A 49 12.30 4.64 -4.28
N SER A 50 11.01 4.27 -4.27
CA SER A 50 10.00 5.01 -3.53
C SER A 50 8.89 4.07 -3.11
N PHE A 51 8.05 4.54 -2.18
CA PHE A 51 6.90 3.76 -1.76
C PHE A 51 5.91 3.55 -2.91
N ASN A 52 5.79 4.55 -3.80
CA ASN A 52 4.91 4.41 -4.96
C ASN A 52 5.34 3.25 -5.88
N GLU A 53 6.64 3.05 -6.05
CA GLU A 53 7.12 1.91 -6.83
C GLU A 53 6.72 0.58 -6.20
N LEU A 54 6.74 0.52 -4.86
CA LEU A 54 6.29 -0.67 -4.15
C LEU A 54 4.80 -0.93 -4.40
N LEU A 55 3.99 0.12 -4.34
CA LEU A 55 2.56 -0.01 -4.64
C LEU A 55 2.33 -0.46 -6.08
N GLU A 56 3.08 0.11 -7.02
CA GLU A 56 2.98 -0.25 -8.43
C GLU A 56 3.35 -1.72 -8.67
N GLU A 57 4.37 -2.20 -7.98
CA GLU A 57 4.76 -3.60 -8.08
C GLU A 57 3.66 -4.51 -7.55
N ALA A 58 3.03 -4.14 -6.44
CA ALA A 58 1.93 -4.90 -5.88
C ALA A 58 0.76 -4.99 -6.87
N GLN A 59 0.47 -3.88 -7.54
CA GLN A 59 -0.56 -3.88 -8.57
C GLN A 59 -0.17 -4.74 -9.77
N ALA A 60 1.08 -4.67 -10.20
CA ALA A 60 1.57 -5.48 -11.31
C ALA A 60 1.45 -6.97 -11.02
N ARG A 61 1.56 -7.36 -9.75
CA ARG A 61 1.41 -8.75 -9.35
C ARG A 61 -0.05 -9.16 -9.10
N GLY A 62 -0.98 -8.24 -9.33
CA GLY A 62 -2.40 -8.50 -9.14
C GLY A 62 -2.87 -8.59 -7.69
N GLN A 63 -2.07 -8.09 -6.76
CA GLN A 63 -2.38 -8.18 -5.34
C GLN A 63 -3.00 -6.92 -4.77
N LEU A 64 -3.13 -5.88 -5.59
CA LEU A 64 -3.59 -4.58 -5.16
C LEU A 64 -4.12 -3.83 -6.36
N GLU A 65 -5.17 -3.03 -6.17
CA GLU A 65 -5.66 -2.13 -7.20
C GLU A 65 -5.46 -0.69 -6.76
N LEU A 66 -4.86 0.10 -7.64
CA LEU A 66 -4.59 1.51 -7.40
C LEU A 66 -5.34 2.37 -8.39
N GLU A 67 -5.66 3.59 -7.96
CA GLU A 67 -6.21 4.61 -8.84
C GLU A 67 -5.40 5.88 -8.63
N MET A 68 -4.96 6.49 -9.72
CA MET A 68 -4.23 7.76 -9.64
C MET A 68 -5.21 8.89 -9.43
N ASP A 69 -5.02 9.67 -8.38
CA ASP A 69 -5.80 10.89 -8.17
C ASP A 69 -5.14 12.02 -8.96
N LYS A 70 -5.82 12.50 -9.99
CA LYS A 70 -5.27 13.51 -10.88
C LYS A 70 -5.05 14.86 -10.19
N ARG A 71 -5.78 15.14 -9.13
CA ARG A 71 -5.64 16.40 -8.42
C ARG A 71 -4.37 16.48 -7.61
N SER A 72 -4.08 15.42 -6.85
CA SER A 72 -2.93 15.41 -5.95
C SER A 72 -1.73 14.71 -6.53
N GLY A 73 -1.93 13.89 -7.58
CA GLY A 73 -0.88 13.06 -8.14
C GLY A 73 -0.55 11.85 -7.31
N GLY A 74 -1.32 11.58 -6.27
CA GLY A 74 -1.10 10.44 -5.40
C GLY A 74 -1.97 9.24 -5.77
N TYR A 75 -1.60 8.09 -5.24
CA TYR A 75 -2.38 6.87 -5.44
C TYR A 75 -3.45 6.73 -4.36
N VAL A 76 -4.61 6.24 -4.77
CA VAL A 76 -5.69 5.82 -3.90
C VAL A 76 -5.78 4.31 -3.98
N ILE A 77 -5.92 3.65 -2.84
CA ILE A 77 -6.07 2.21 -2.81
C ILE A 77 -7.53 1.85 -3.09
N ARG A 78 -7.77 1.08 -4.16
CA ARG A 78 -9.12 0.70 -4.54
C ARG A 78 -9.54 -0.60 -3.88
N SER A 79 -8.65 -1.58 -3.85
CA SER A 79 -8.95 -2.86 -3.23
C SER A 79 -7.65 -3.63 -3.00
N VAL A 80 -7.75 -4.63 -2.15
CA VAL A 80 -6.67 -5.58 -1.92
C VAL A 80 -7.15 -6.94 -2.40
N THR A 81 -6.43 -7.52 -3.36
CA THR A 81 -6.76 -8.84 -3.87
C THR A 81 -6.00 -9.88 -3.05
N GLN A 82 -6.72 -10.82 -2.49
CA GLN A 82 -6.08 -11.88 -1.74
C GLN A 82 -5.71 -13.01 -2.68
N PRO A 83 -4.51 -13.60 -2.53
CA PRO A 83 -4.17 -14.77 -3.32
C PRO A 83 -5.11 -15.91 -2.94
N SER A 84 -5.68 -16.50 -3.94
CA SER A 84 -6.59 -17.62 -3.75
C SER A 84 -5.80 -18.91 -3.51
#